data_ded552c49f990de443563f001dc09446
#
_entry.id   ded552c49f990de443563f001dc09446
#
_cell.length_a   1.000
_cell.length_b   1.000
_cell.length_c   1.000
_cell.angle_alpha   90.00
_cell.angle_beta   90.00
_cell.angle_gamma   90.00
#
_symmetry.space_group_name_H-M   'P 1'
#
loop_
_entity.id
_entity.type
_entity.pdbx_description
1 polymer ?
#
loop_
_entity_poly.entity_id
_entity_poly.type
_entity_poly.pdbx_seq_one_letter_code
_entity_poly.pdbx_strand_id
1 'polypeptide(L)'
;TVHCMGKDIIVSMLGDAEGGSPGGYLHLNQDFEIIGPWTKPLKDMDIDYSYDFWYQPRKNMMVSTEWAAPKTFQPGFDLDDVAKGKYGSKLHFWDLAKKEVKKTFDLGEEGLIPLETRMLHDPDSSHGYVGATLSSNIFHYNTERADPEIKKVIDVASIEVDFFPVPLPGLITDLSLIHI
;
A
#
# COMPACT_ATOMS: atom_id res chain seq x y z
N THR A 1 7.98 3.82 2.78
CA THR A 1 8.15 4.68 1.60
C THR A 1 8.36 6.13 2.00
N VAL A 2 9.09 6.91 1.18
CA VAL A 2 9.37 8.33 1.39
C VAL A 2 9.02 9.10 0.13
N HIS A 3 8.25 10.16 0.27
CA HIS A 3 7.87 11.04 -0.84
C HIS A 3 8.06 12.51 -0.51
N CYS A 4 8.57 13.27 -1.48
CA CYS A 4 8.61 14.73 -1.43
C CYS A 4 7.30 15.29 -1.99
N MET A 5 6.52 15.97 -1.16
CA MET A 5 5.23 16.59 -1.50
C MET A 5 5.36 18.12 -1.46
N GLY A 6 5.92 18.70 -2.52
CA GLY A 6 6.24 20.13 -2.53
C GLY A 6 7.37 20.45 -1.57
N LYS A 7 7.06 21.14 -0.48
CA LYS A 7 8.03 21.49 0.58
C LYS A 7 8.08 20.49 1.73
N ASP A 8 7.19 19.53 1.72
CA ASP A 8 7.04 18.55 2.77
C ASP A 8 7.68 17.22 2.35
N ILE A 9 8.24 16.49 3.30
CA ILE A 9 8.70 15.12 3.12
C ILE A 9 7.81 14.24 3.98
N ILE A 10 7.14 13.28 3.36
CA ILE A 10 6.25 12.36 4.06
C ILE A 10 6.85 10.96 4.03
N VAL A 11 6.92 10.35 5.20
CA VAL A 11 7.46 9.00 5.39
C VAL A 11 6.36 8.11 5.93
N SER A 12 6.05 7.00 5.24
CA SER A 12 5.17 5.99 5.81
C SER A 12 5.92 5.15 6.84
N MET A 13 5.30 4.96 8.00
CA MET A 13 5.81 4.13 9.09
C MET A 13 4.98 2.85 9.15
N LEU A 14 5.66 1.69 9.18
CA LEU A 14 5.01 0.38 9.15
C LEU A 14 4.32 0.01 10.46
N GLY A 15 4.75 0.60 11.55
CA GLY A 15 4.22 0.29 12.88
C GLY A 15 4.64 1.29 13.95
N ASP A 16 4.31 0.96 15.16
CA ASP A 16 4.71 1.68 16.38
C ASP A 16 6.09 1.23 16.90
N ALA A 17 6.52 1.82 18.01
CA ALA A 17 7.80 1.52 18.62
C ALA A 17 7.90 0.08 19.18
N GLU A 18 6.77 -0.53 19.47
CA GLU A 18 6.64 -1.91 19.98
C GLU A 18 6.47 -2.93 18.83
N GLY A 19 6.58 -2.49 17.57
CA GLY A 19 6.38 -3.34 16.38
C GLY A 19 4.93 -3.71 16.12
N GLY A 20 3.99 -2.98 16.71
CA GLY A 20 2.56 -3.12 16.49
C GLY A 20 2.09 -2.38 15.22
N SER A 21 0.79 -2.46 14.94
CA SER A 21 0.11 -1.74 13.87
C SER A 21 -1.04 -0.90 14.42
N PRO A 22 -1.58 0.02 13.64
CA PRO A 22 -1.09 0.52 12.35
C PRO A 22 0.16 1.37 12.54
N GLY A 23 0.90 1.69 11.55
CA GLY A 23 1.95 2.70 11.61
C GLY A 23 1.40 4.12 11.57
N GLY A 24 1.88 4.89 10.62
CA GLY A 24 1.46 6.28 10.44
C GLY A 24 2.18 6.95 9.29
N TYR A 25 2.01 8.25 9.21
CA TYR A 25 2.77 9.09 8.29
C TYR A 25 3.50 10.17 9.06
N LEU A 26 4.83 10.17 8.95
CA LEU A 26 5.69 11.18 9.55
C LEU A 26 5.89 12.34 8.57
N HIS A 27 5.79 13.54 9.07
CA HIS A 27 6.02 14.77 8.32
C HIS A 27 7.37 15.39 8.72
N LEU A 28 8.22 15.64 7.71
CA LEU A 28 9.47 16.38 7.87
C LEU A 28 9.46 17.61 6.94
N ASN A 29 10.24 18.62 7.33
CA ASN A 29 10.53 19.76 6.46
C ASN A 29 11.70 19.47 5.52
N GLN A 30 12.11 20.46 4.70
CA GLN A 30 13.22 20.32 3.76
C GLN A 30 14.61 20.20 4.42
N ASP A 31 14.72 20.59 5.68
CA ASP A 31 15.93 20.44 6.49
C ASP A 31 15.96 19.10 7.25
N PHE A 32 15.03 18.20 6.93
CA PHE A 32 14.83 16.88 7.56
C PHE A 32 14.47 16.94 9.04
N GLU A 33 13.99 18.08 9.51
CA GLU A 33 13.48 18.19 10.88
C GLU A 33 12.06 17.61 10.98
N ILE A 34 11.81 16.88 12.05
CA ILE A 34 10.50 16.29 12.31
C ILE A 34 9.50 17.39 12.70
N ILE A 35 8.46 17.56 11.90
CA ILE A 35 7.33 18.45 12.19
C ILE A 35 6.31 17.73 13.10
N GLY A 36 6.10 16.42 12.85
CA GLY A 36 5.15 15.60 13.61
C GLY A 36 4.39 14.61 12.73
N PRO A 37 3.27 14.07 13.21
CA PRO A 37 2.42 13.21 12.40
C PRO A 37 1.76 14.02 11.27
N TRP A 38 1.74 13.45 10.06
CA TRP A 38 1.12 14.10 8.90
C TRP A 38 -0.40 13.99 8.89
N THR A 39 -0.93 12.90 9.47
CA THR A 39 -2.38 12.63 9.59
C THR A 39 -2.79 12.45 11.04
N LYS A 40 -4.08 12.34 11.31
CA LYS A 40 -4.62 11.72 12.51
C LYS A 40 -4.10 10.27 12.63
N PRO A 41 -4.17 9.64 13.82
CA PRO A 41 -3.85 8.22 13.98
C PRO A 41 -4.62 7.36 12.97
N LEU A 42 -3.95 6.43 12.30
CA LEU A 42 -4.56 5.61 11.26
C LEU A 42 -5.70 4.73 11.78
N LYS A 43 -5.60 4.28 13.03
CA LYS A 43 -6.68 3.53 13.71
C LYS A 43 -8.00 4.32 13.82
N ASP A 44 -7.94 5.64 13.87
CA ASP A 44 -9.13 6.49 13.92
C ASP A 44 -9.78 6.61 12.52
N MET A 45 -9.15 6.05 11.49
CA MET A 45 -9.60 6.00 10.11
C MET A 45 -9.84 4.57 9.61
N ASP A 46 -9.92 3.59 10.50
CA ASP A 46 -10.13 2.17 10.20
C ASP A 46 -9.07 1.58 9.27
N ILE A 47 -7.82 1.98 9.48
CA ILE A 47 -6.64 1.45 8.78
C ILE A 47 -5.87 0.55 9.72
N ASP A 48 -5.70 -0.72 9.34
CA ASP A 48 -5.07 -1.73 10.17
C ASP A 48 -3.55 -1.78 10.00
N TYR A 49 -3.06 -1.50 8.77
CA TYR A 49 -1.65 -1.55 8.42
C TYR A 49 -1.28 -0.38 7.52
N SER A 50 0.01 -0.14 7.35
CA SER A 50 0.56 0.87 6.47
C SER A 50 1.75 0.31 5.73
N TYR A 51 1.93 0.70 4.46
CA TYR A 51 3.12 0.37 3.70
C TYR A 51 3.48 1.49 2.72
N ASP A 52 2.97 1.47 1.50
CA ASP A 52 3.28 2.43 0.45
C ASP A 52 2.16 3.46 0.28
N PHE A 53 2.48 4.56 -0.37
CA PHE A 53 1.49 5.50 -0.83
C PHE A 53 1.97 6.23 -2.07
N TRP A 54 1.03 6.63 -2.91
CA TRP A 54 1.27 7.50 -4.04
C TRP A 54 0.25 8.62 -4.06
N TYR A 55 0.60 9.79 -4.58
CA TYR A 55 -0.29 10.93 -4.55
C TYR A 55 -0.32 11.67 -5.89
N GLN A 56 -1.45 12.30 -6.17
CA GLN A 56 -1.68 13.12 -7.35
C GLN A 56 -2.34 14.43 -6.92
N PRO A 57 -1.56 15.52 -6.74
CA PRO A 57 -2.08 16.78 -6.19
C PRO A 57 -3.16 17.42 -7.06
N ARG A 58 -3.02 17.33 -8.39
CA ARG A 58 -4.01 17.90 -9.32
C ARG A 58 -5.37 17.25 -9.21
N LYS A 59 -5.42 16.00 -8.82
CA LYS A 59 -6.67 15.24 -8.59
C LYS A 59 -7.11 15.25 -7.12
N ASN A 60 -6.36 15.91 -6.24
CA ASN A 60 -6.59 15.88 -4.79
C ASN A 60 -6.70 14.44 -4.26
N MET A 61 -5.82 13.57 -4.72
CA MET A 61 -5.89 12.14 -4.46
C MET A 61 -4.56 11.62 -3.89
N MET A 62 -4.67 10.74 -2.91
CA MET A 62 -3.61 9.83 -2.48
C MET A 62 -4.19 8.42 -2.42
N VAL A 63 -3.39 7.43 -2.72
CA VAL A 63 -3.71 6.01 -2.54
C VAL A 63 -2.64 5.41 -1.65
N SER A 64 -3.04 4.65 -0.64
CA SER A 64 -2.12 3.93 0.23
C SER A 64 -2.47 2.45 0.32
N THR A 65 -1.46 1.66 0.68
CA THR A 65 -1.51 0.21 0.74
C THR A 65 -1.22 -0.31 2.13
N GLU A 66 -1.54 -1.56 2.37
CA GLU A 66 -1.30 -2.26 3.61
C GLU A 66 -0.27 -3.38 3.45
N TRP A 67 0.49 -3.66 4.49
CA TRP A 67 1.30 -4.86 4.58
C TRP A 67 0.94 -5.66 5.82
N ALA A 68 1.69 -5.45 6.93
CA ALA A 68 1.50 -6.14 8.21
C ALA A 68 2.16 -5.36 9.34
N ALA A 69 1.89 -5.76 10.57
CA ALA A 69 2.63 -5.25 11.72
C ALA A 69 4.11 -5.69 11.66
N PRO A 70 5.09 -4.83 12.02
CA PRO A 70 6.51 -5.19 12.03
C PRO A 70 6.83 -6.49 12.75
N LYS A 71 6.24 -6.74 13.90
CA LYS A 71 6.39 -7.99 14.65
C LYS A 71 5.93 -9.25 13.92
N THR A 72 5.12 -9.11 12.86
CA THR A 72 4.65 -10.23 12.05
C THR A 72 5.72 -10.64 11.03
N PHE A 73 6.36 -9.70 10.35
CA PHE A 73 7.29 -9.99 9.26
C PHE A 73 8.77 -9.94 9.66
N GLN A 74 9.14 -9.20 10.71
CA GLN A 74 10.54 -9.09 11.14
C GLN A 74 11.20 -10.41 11.53
N PRO A 75 10.50 -11.38 12.17
CA PRO A 75 11.08 -12.68 12.46
C PRO A 75 11.26 -13.57 11.22
N GLY A 76 10.63 -13.22 10.10
CA GLY A 76 10.57 -13.97 8.85
C GLY A 76 9.13 -14.23 8.43
N PHE A 77 8.96 -14.69 7.19
CA PHE A 77 7.64 -15.02 6.66
C PHE A 77 7.14 -16.35 7.23
N ASP A 78 5.90 -16.37 7.72
CA ASP A 78 5.24 -17.57 8.25
C ASP A 78 3.86 -17.74 7.59
N LEU A 79 3.63 -18.90 6.98
CA LEU A 79 2.35 -19.26 6.35
C LEU A 79 1.19 -19.31 7.36
N ASP A 80 1.47 -19.67 8.60
CA ASP A 80 0.49 -19.65 9.67
C ASP A 80 -0.02 -18.24 9.96
N ASP A 81 0.82 -17.24 9.81
CA ASP A 81 0.42 -15.85 9.99
C ASP A 81 -0.46 -15.35 8.84
N VAL A 82 -0.27 -15.88 7.62
CA VAL A 82 -1.20 -15.65 6.50
C VAL A 82 -2.55 -16.25 6.81
N ALA A 83 -2.58 -17.51 7.23
CA ALA A 83 -3.84 -18.20 7.58
C ALA A 83 -4.59 -17.55 8.75
N LYS A 84 -3.88 -16.87 9.65
CA LYS A 84 -4.45 -16.09 10.76
C LYS A 84 -4.86 -14.67 10.38
N GLY A 85 -4.75 -14.28 9.10
CA GLY A 85 -5.15 -12.96 8.61
C GLY A 85 -4.29 -11.80 9.13
N LYS A 86 -3.00 -12.03 9.41
CA LYS A 86 -2.08 -11.00 9.91
C LYS A 86 -1.47 -10.12 8.83
N TYR A 87 -1.86 -10.32 7.59
CA TYR A 87 -1.43 -9.53 6.44
C TYR A 87 -2.61 -8.77 5.83
N GLY A 88 -2.38 -7.53 5.44
CA GLY A 88 -3.39 -6.67 4.87
C GLY A 88 -3.71 -7.00 3.42
N SER A 89 -4.88 -6.56 2.99
CA SER A 89 -5.41 -6.71 1.62
C SER A 89 -6.11 -5.45 1.12
N LYS A 90 -5.97 -4.33 1.84
CA LYS A 90 -6.78 -3.14 1.57
C LYS A 90 -6.00 -2.05 0.84
N LEU A 91 -6.74 -1.29 0.03
CA LEU A 91 -6.33 -0.01 -0.55
C LEU A 91 -7.19 1.10 0.04
N HIS A 92 -6.54 2.20 0.39
CA HIS A 92 -7.21 3.38 0.93
C HIS A 92 -7.07 4.54 -0.05
N PHE A 93 -8.20 5.10 -0.46
CA PHE A 93 -8.29 6.29 -1.31
C PHE A 93 -8.58 7.50 -0.44
N TRP A 94 -7.74 8.52 -0.53
CA TRP A 94 -7.75 9.67 0.36
C TRP A 94 -8.15 10.95 -0.36
N ASP A 95 -8.79 11.85 0.38
CA ASP A 95 -8.78 13.28 0.07
C ASP A 95 -7.44 13.84 0.56
N LEU A 96 -6.55 14.13 -0.38
CA LEU A 96 -5.19 14.55 -0.06
C LEU A 96 -5.16 15.87 0.75
N ALA A 97 -6.00 16.83 0.37
CA ALA A 97 -6.04 18.13 1.04
C ALA A 97 -6.60 18.03 2.46
N LYS A 98 -7.57 17.16 2.69
CA LYS A 98 -8.15 16.92 4.01
C LYS A 98 -7.35 15.94 4.85
N LYS A 99 -6.49 15.15 4.21
CA LYS A 99 -5.75 14.03 4.84
C LYS A 99 -6.68 13.01 5.50
N GLU A 100 -7.77 12.71 4.81
CA GLU A 100 -8.82 11.81 5.29
C GLU A 100 -9.12 10.73 4.25
N VAL A 101 -9.37 9.49 4.73
CA VAL A 101 -9.78 8.39 3.86
C VAL A 101 -11.20 8.65 3.36
N LYS A 102 -11.39 8.61 2.05
CA LYS A 102 -12.70 8.68 1.38
C LYS A 102 -13.31 7.32 1.20
N LYS A 103 -12.48 6.35 0.84
CA LYS A 103 -12.92 5.00 0.53
C LYS A 103 -11.82 3.99 0.79
N THR A 104 -12.19 2.86 1.34
CA THR A 104 -11.34 1.68 1.48
C THR A 104 -11.91 0.56 0.62
N PHE A 105 -11.04 -0.13 -0.10
CA PHE A 105 -11.33 -1.34 -0.83
C PHE A 105 -10.56 -2.50 -0.25
N ASP A 106 -11.26 -3.56 0.08
CA ASP A 106 -10.65 -4.83 0.42
C ASP A 106 -10.53 -5.68 -0.85
N LEU A 107 -9.32 -6.03 -1.23
CA LEU A 107 -9.02 -6.87 -2.39
C LEU A 107 -9.18 -8.37 -2.07
N GLY A 108 -9.39 -8.71 -0.80
CA GLY A 108 -9.56 -10.08 -0.34
C GLY A 108 -8.35 -10.97 -0.58
N GLU A 109 -8.59 -12.26 -0.72
CA GLU A 109 -7.54 -13.27 -0.93
C GLU A 109 -6.76 -13.07 -2.22
N GLU A 110 -7.37 -12.50 -3.25
CA GLU A 110 -6.70 -12.19 -4.51
C GLU A 110 -5.76 -10.97 -4.43
N GLY A 111 -5.84 -10.20 -3.36
CA GLY A 111 -5.09 -8.97 -3.16
C GLY A 111 -4.22 -8.96 -1.91
N LEU A 112 -3.77 -10.12 -1.43
CA LEU A 112 -2.93 -10.20 -0.23
C LEU A 112 -1.58 -9.52 -0.41
N ILE A 113 -1.23 -8.73 0.59
CA ILE A 113 0.00 -7.93 0.65
C ILE A 113 0.08 -6.99 -0.56
N PRO A 114 -0.85 -6.01 -0.67
CA PRO A 114 -0.75 -4.97 -1.69
C PRO A 114 0.40 -4.05 -1.31
N LEU A 115 1.58 -4.28 -1.86
CA LEU A 115 2.76 -3.50 -1.51
C LEU A 115 2.78 -2.19 -2.27
N GLU A 116 3.38 -2.17 -3.44
CA GLU A 116 3.62 -0.94 -4.16
C GLU A 116 2.40 -0.47 -4.96
N THR A 117 2.10 0.80 -4.85
CA THR A 117 1.10 1.47 -5.66
C THR A 117 1.73 2.61 -6.45
N ARG A 118 1.34 2.74 -7.73
CA ARG A 118 1.83 3.81 -8.62
C ARG A 118 0.69 4.35 -9.48
N MET A 119 0.54 5.66 -9.49
CA MET A 119 -0.27 6.35 -10.50
C MET A 119 0.55 6.59 -11.76
N LEU A 120 -0.10 6.70 -12.91
CA LEU A 120 0.57 7.05 -14.15
C LEU A 120 1.27 8.41 -14.02
N HIS A 121 2.37 8.59 -14.75
CA HIS A 121 3.19 9.80 -14.71
C HIS A 121 2.49 11.02 -15.30
N ASP A 122 1.48 10.81 -16.15
CA ASP A 122 0.64 11.90 -16.63
C ASP A 122 -0.11 12.53 -15.43
N PRO A 123 0.18 13.78 -15.08
CA PRO A 123 -0.44 14.44 -13.93
C PRO A 123 -1.94 14.65 -14.07
N ASP A 124 -2.49 14.48 -15.24
CA ASP A 124 -3.92 14.60 -15.52
C ASP A 124 -4.61 13.21 -15.60
N SER A 125 -3.83 12.13 -15.55
CA SER A 125 -4.37 10.77 -15.48
C SER A 125 -4.94 10.46 -14.10
N SER A 126 -6.04 9.72 -14.08
CA SER A 126 -6.68 9.18 -12.88
C SER A 126 -6.38 7.70 -12.66
N HIS A 127 -5.54 7.11 -13.51
CA HIS A 127 -5.22 5.69 -13.51
C HIS A 127 -4.00 5.38 -12.67
N GLY A 128 -4.01 4.22 -12.02
CA GLY A 128 -2.87 3.68 -11.30
C GLY A 128 -2.96 2.16 -11.15
N TYR A 129 -1.90 1.60 -10.59
CA TYR A 129 -1.74 0.16 -10.42
C TYR A 129 -1.25 -0.15 -9.01
N VAL A 130 -1.55 -1.34 -8.54
CA VAL A 130 -1.02 -1.90 -7.29
C VAL A 130 -0.67 -3.36 -7.49
N GLY A 131 0.48 -3.76 -6.96
CA GLY A 131 0.93 -5.14 -6.94
C GLY A 131 0.59 -5.83 -5.63
N ALA A 132 -0.18 -6.91 -5.68
CA ALA A 132 -0.48 -7.78 -4.55
C ALA A 132 0.52 -8.95 -4.53
N THR A 133 1.57 -8.80 -3.73
CA THR A 133 2.77 -9.63 -3.81
C THR A 133 2.51 -11.10 -3.49
N LEU A 134 1.77 -11.38 -2.42
CA LEU A 134 1.54 -12.77 -2.02
C LEU A 134 0.55 -13.48 -2.95
N SER A 135 -0.39 -12.75 -3.53
CA SER A 135 -1.36 -13.29 -4.49
C SER A 135 -0.87 -13.30 -5.92
N SER A 136 0.31 -12.71 -6.21
CA SER A 136 0.90 -12.60 -7.56
C SER A 136 -0.01 -11.91 -8.58
N ASN A 137 -0.79 -10.93 -8.13
CA ASN A 137 -1.76 -10.20 -8.92
C ASN A 137 -1.41 -8.73 -9.07
N ILE A 138 -1.77 -8.13 -10.20
CA ILE A 138 -1.75 -6.68 -10.35
C ILE A 138 -3.17 -6.19 -10.58
N PHE A 139 -3.56 -5.17 -9.81
CA PHE A 139 -4.82 -4.47 -9.94
C PHE A 139 -4.59 -3.10 -10.56
N HIS A 140 -5.45 -2.75 -11.50
CA HIS A 140 -5.62 -1.40 -12.03
C HIS A 140 -6.72 -0.70 -11.24
N TYR A 141 -6.53 0.57 -10.93
CA TYR A 141 -7.59 1.41 -10.38
C TYR A 141 -7.73 2.71 -11.18
N ASN A 142 -8.96 3.26 -11.19
CA ASN A 142 -9.27 4.54 -11.77
C ASN A 142 -10.00 5.41 -10.74
N THR A 143 -9.42 6.58 -10.44
CA THR A 143 -9.91 7.51 -9.42
C THR A 143 -10.74 8.67 -9.98
N GLU A 144 -11.10 8.63 -11.27
CA GLU A 144 -11.83 9.72 -11.93
C GLU A 144 -13.26 9.88 -11.38
N ARG A 145 -13.85 8.78 -10.93
CA ARG A 145 -15.19 8.76 -10.33
C ARG A 145 -15.13 8.97 -8.83
N ALA A 146 -16.24 9.43 -8.25
CA ALA A 146 -16.40 9.52 -6.80
C ALA A 146 -16.26 8.15 -6.12
N ASP A 147 -16.58 7.08 -6.84
CA ASP A 147 -16.36 5.68 -6.47
C ASP A 147 -15.31 5.08 -7.42
N PRO A 148 -14.04 4.95 -6.96
CA PRO A 148 -12.97 4.38 -7.78
C PRO A 148 -13.30 2.98 -8.28
N GLU A 149 -12.93 2.70 -9.51
CA GLU A 149 -13.06 1.37 -10.10
C GLU A 149 -11.75 0.61 -9.91
N ILE A 150 -11.83 -0.62 -9.40
CA ILE A 150 -10.66 -1.50 -9.25
C ILE A 150 -10.90 -2.79 -10.02
N LYS A 151 -9.89 -3.22 -10.76
CA LYS A 151 -9.95 -4.43 -11.58
C LYS A 151 -8.61 -5.16 -11.57
N LYS A 152 -8.63 -6.47 -11.29
CA LYS A 152 -7.47 -7.33 -11.52
C LYS A 152 -7.16 -7.38 -13.03
N VAL A 153 -5.93 -7.07 -13.40
CA VAL A 153 -5.49 -6.98 -14.80
C VAL A 153 -4.38 -7.97 -15.14
N ILE A 154 -3.63 -8.41 -14.15
CA ILE A 154 -2.63 -9.47 -14.30
C ILE A 154 -2.83 -10.47 -13.18
N ASP A 155 -2.76 -11.74 -13.55
CA ASP A 155 -2.83 -12.89 -12.67
C ASP A 155 -1.73 -13.85 -13.10
N VAL A 156 -0.74 -14.08 -12.22
CA VAL A 156 0.36 -15.00 -12.50
C VAL A 156 0.19 -16.24 -11.65
N ALA A 157 -0.03 -17.36 -12.30
CA ALA A 157 -0.26 -18.62 -11.62
C ALA A 157 0.92 -18.99 -10.71
N SER A 158 0.61 -19.53 -9.54
CA SER A 158 1.61 -20.09 -8.63
C SER A 158 2.38 -21.24 -9.31
N ILE A 159 3.64 -21.41 -8.92
CA ILE A 159 4.53 -22.41 -9.47
C ILE A 159 4.74 -23.50 -8.41
N GLU A 160 4.57 -24.77 -8.82
CA GLU A 160 5.05 -25.90 -8.02
C GLU A 160 6.55 -26.04 -8.20
N VAL A 161 7.27 -26.13 -7.10
CA VAL A 161 8.72 -26.27 -7.10
C VAL A 161 9.08 -27.47 -6.24
N ASP A 162 9.89 -28.39 -6.80
CA ASP A 162 10.48 -29.47 -6.02
C ASP A 162 11.19 -28.89 -4.80
N PHE A 163 11.00 -29.48 -3.65
CA PHE A 163 11.56 -29.09 -2.36
C PHE A 163 10.82 -27.95 -1.63
N PHE A 164 9.75 -27.39 -2.18
CA PHE A 164 8.95 -26.41 -1.46
C PHE A 164 7.58 -27.00 -1.10
N PRO A 165 7.13 -26.91 0.17
CA PRO A 165 5.95 -27.64 0.65
C PRO A 165 4.62 -27.08 0.12
N VAL A 166 4.65 -25.90 -0.49
CA VAL A 166 3.47 -25.21 -1.05
C VAL A 166 3.83 -24.57 -2.38
N PRO A 167 2.87 -24.34 -3.29
CA PRO A 167 3.10 -23.57 -4.49
C PRO A 167 3.65 -22.18 -4.17
N LEU A 168 4.70 -21.77 -4.87
CA LEU A 168 5.27 -20.44 -4.74
C LEU A 168 4.46 -19.41 -5.55
N PRO A 169 4.34 -18.16 -5.08
CA PRO A 169 3.83 -17.07 -5.89
C PRO A 169 4.57 -16.98 -7.22
N GLY A 170 3.86 -16.88 -8.33
CA GLY A 170 4.45 -16.85 -9.67
C GLY A 170 5.19 -15.55 -9.99
N LEU A 171 4.92 -14.49 -9.23
CA LEU A 171 5.52 -13.18 -9.41
C LEU A 171 5.57 -12.45 -8.07
N ILE A 172 6.72 -11.85 -7.78
CA ILE A 172 6.81 -10.80 -6.77
C ILE A 172 6.57 -9.47 -7.49
N THR A 173 5.45 -8.85 -7.25
CA THR A 173 5.05 -7.64 -7.96
C THR A 173 5.74 -6.42 -7.37
N ASP A 174 6.83 -6.00 -8.00
CA ASP A 174 7.45 -4.71 -7.76
C ASP A 174 7.09 -3.76 -8.92
N LEU A 175 6.25 -2.77 -8.64
CA LEU A 175 5.83 -1.78 -9.62
C LEU A 175 6.86 -0.70 -9.86
N SER A 176 7.97 -0.67 -9.12
CA SER A 176 9.05 0.29 -9.36
C SER A 176 9.68 0.10 -10.74
N LEU A 177 9.58 -1.09 -11.32
CA LEU A 177 10.04 -1.41 -12.67
C LEU A 177 9.12 -0.95 -13.80
N ILE A 178 7.91 -0.47 -13.49
CA ILE A 178 6.95 0.04 -14.50
C ILE A 178 7.40 1.41 -15.07
N HIS A 179 8.47 1.96 -14.58
CA HIS A 179 9.05 3.22 -15.04
C HIS A 179 10.00 3.09 -16.25
N ILE A 180 10.06 1.94 -16.88
CA ILE A 180 10.89 1.71 -18.06
C ILE A 180 10.08 1.94 -19.33
#